data_edcbb4366f6259c9766b41ba850b6e40
#
_entry.id   edcbb4366f6259c9766b41ba850b6e40
#
_cell.length_a   1.000
_cell.length_b   1.000
_cell.length_c   1.000
_cell.angle_alpha   90.00
_cell.angle_beta   90.00
_cell.angle_gamma   90.00
#
_symmetry.space_group_name_H-M   'P 1'
#
loop_
_entity.id
_entity.type
_entity.pdbx_description
1 polymer ?
#
loop_
_entity_poly.entity_id
_entity_poly.type
_entity_poly.pdbx_seq_one_letter_code
_entity_poly.pdbx_strand_id
1 'polypeptide(L)'
;DWGLYRWARDNFEKELGNFGPRTYAKVCELLLRLQANYLCPAMHDASMAFHRLPENRVVADRFAIIMGSSHCEPLLFNTASEWKRDKMGEWDYINNKKRVDSVLNVRVKECAPFENVYTLALRGLHDKAMNASNDMGDRRDMLQEALMAQRQMLIDAIGKSGEEIPQAFTPYKEVLDVYDEGLKLPDDVTIIWPDDNYGYMKRLSSPKEQKRSGRSGVYYHASYLGKPHDHLWMNTVSPTLMYEELRKAYDATADRIWLLNAGDIKSCEFAVDYFLTMAFDIDSFNFERAANYRAEWLCSMLGEQFLSEYKDVTNSFYKLAFARKPEFMGWGYQWATDKHGRERNTDTDFSLINYREVDNRLSEYRRIGSVVEDILYKMPDGKHKACF
;
A
#
# COMPACT_ATOMS: atom_id res chain seq x y z
N ASP A 1 3.60 -10.04 -3.05
CA ASP A 1 4.72 -10.76 -2.43
C ASP A 1 4.86 -12.18 -2.96
N TRP A 2 3.82 -13.02 -2.87
CA TRP A 2 3.92 -14.44 -3.22
C TRP A 2 4.07 -14.70 -4.72
N GLY A 3 3.35 -13.99 -5.57
CA GLY A 3 3.43 -14.12 -7.03
C GLY A 3 4.78 -13.64 -7.54
N LEU A 4 5.18 -12.44 -7.15
CA LEU A 4 6.46 -11.86 -7.57
C LEU A 4 7.67 -12.65 -7.02
N TYR A 5 7.58 -13.19 -5.79
CA TYR A 5 8.61 -14.02 -5.19
C TYR A 5 8.97 -15.23 -6.06
N ARG A 6 7.95 -15.99 -6.50
CA ARG A 6 8.17 -17.17 -7.33
C ARG A 6 8.78 -16.79 -8.67
N TRP A 7 8.24 -15.76 -9.30
CA TRP A 7 8.74 -15.28 -10.58
C TRP A 7 10.18 -14.75 -10.49
N ALA A 8 10.51 -14.02 -9.43
CA ALA A 8 11.87 -13.53 -9.18
C ALA A 8 12.86 -14.67 -9.00
N ARG A 9 12.52 -15.66 -8.16
CA ARG A 9 13.33 -16.86 -7.94
C ARG A 9 13.60 -17.60 -9.25
N ASP A 10 12.59 -17.81 -10.06
CA ASP A 10 12.70 -18.66 -11.25
C ASP A 10 13.41 -17.96 -12.43
N ASN A 11 13.36 -16.62 -12.49
CA ASN A 11 13.90 -15.84 -13.60
C ASN A 11 15.22 -15.11 -13.31
N PHE A 12 15.42 -14.60 -12.10
CA PHE A 12 16.55 -13.71 -11.78
C PHE A 12 17.44 -14.20 -10.64
N GLU A 13 16.86 -14.84 -9.64
CA GLU A 13 17.52 -15.08 -8.35
C GLU A 13 17.51 -16.58 -7.99
N LYS A 14 17.81 -17.45 -8.95
CA LYS A 14 17.79 -18.91 -8.76
C LYS A 14 18.66 -19.38 -7.60
N GLU A 15 19.86 -18.81 -7.46
CA GLU A 15 20.82 -19.18 -6.41
C GLU A 15 20.38 -18.65 -5.04
N LEU A 16 19.84 -17.43 -4.99
CA LEU A 16 19.36 -16.81 -3.76
C LEU A 16 18.04 -17.43 -3.27
N GLY A 17 17.21 -17.87 -4.22
CA GLY A 17 15.89 -18.44 -3.94
C GLY A 17 14.86 -17.45 -3.40
N ASN A 18 15.11 -16.15 -3.46
CA ASN A 18 14.24 -15.08 -2.96
C ASN A 18 14.49 -13.75 -3.71
N PHE A 19 13.89 -12.64 -3.27
CA PHE A 19 14.18 -11.33 -3.81
C PHE A 19 15.63 -10.91 -3.57
N GLY A 20 16.25 -10.38 -4.62
CA GLY A 20 17.62 -9.90 -4.57
C GLY A 20 17.86 -8.72 -5.50
N PRO A 21 19.10 -8.30 -5.69
CA PRO A 21 19.46 -7.08 -6.41
C PRO A 21 19.01 -7.08 -7.87
N ARG A 22 18.99 -8.23 -8.55
CA ARG A 22 18.51 -8.32 -9.93
C ARG A 22 17.00 -8.09 -10.03
N THR A 23 16.25 -8.61 -9.07
CA THR A 23 14.80 -8.39 -8.99
C THR A 23 14.50 -6.92 -8.70
N TYR A 24 15.15 -6.32 -7.71
CA TYR A 24 14.95 -4.91 -7.39
C TYR A 24 15.40 -3.98 -8.51
N ALA A 25 16.41 -4.35 -9.29
CA ALA A 25 16.75 -3.60 -10.52
C ALA A 25 15.57 -3.54 -11.50
N LYS A 26 14.83 -4.64 -11.66
CA LYS A 26 13.63 -4.66 -12.50
C LYS A 26 12.47 -3.88 -11.91
N VAL A 27 12.28 -3.94 -10.60
CA VAL A 27 11.28 -3.12 -9.91
C VAL A 27 11.60 -1.63 -10.03
N CYS A 28 12.84 -1.23 -9.81
CA CYS A 28 13.28 0.16 -9.96
C CYS A 28 13.12 0.66 -11.41
N GLU A 29 13.48 -0.16 -12.41
CA GLU A 29 13.25 0.14 -13.82
C GLU A 29 11.75 0.37 -14.10
N LEU A 30 10.87 -0.49 -13.60
CA LEU A 30 9.42 -0.34 -13.75
C LEU A 30 8.92 0.95 -13.11
N LEU A 31 9.35 1.27 -11.89
CA LEU A 31 8.96 2.50 -11.21
C LEU A 31 9.35 3.74 -12.01
N LEU A 32 10.58 3.81 -12.50
CA LEU A 32 11.03 4.94 -13.33
C LEU A 32 10.23 5.06 -14.64
N ARG A 33 9.88 3.95 -15.27
CA ARG A 33 9.02 3.96 -16.47
C ARG A 33 7.60 4.48 -16.16
N LEU A 34 7.12 4.25 -14.95
CA LEU A 34 5.84 4.74 -14.46
C LEU A 34 5.95 6.08 -13.71
N GLN A 35 7.09 6.79 -13.86
CA GLN A 35 7.34 8.12 -13.27
C GLN A 35 7.31 8.15 -11.73
N ALA A 36 7.54 7.00 -11.09
CA ALA A 36 7.67 6.89 -9.63
C ALA A 36 9.14 6.93 -9.20
N ASN A 37 9.40 7.46 -8.02
CA ASN A 37 10.73 7.63 -7.46
C ASN A 37 10.88 7.14 -6.02
N TYR A 38 9.87 6.48 -5.46
CA TYR A 38 9.83 6.06 -4.07
C TYR A 38 9.36 4.61 -3.95
N LEU A 39 10.04 3.82 -3.11
CA LEU A 39 9.73 2.41 -2.91
C LEU A 39 9.72 2.04 -1.43
N CYS A 40 8.58 1.54 -0.95
CA CYS A 40 8.49 0.72 0.25
C CYS A 40 8.53 -0.75 -0.18
N PRO A 41 9.60 -1.52 0.15
CA PRO A 41 9.71 -2.90 -0.29
C PRO A 41 8.67 -3.80 0.37
N ALA A 42 8.54 -5.04 -0.16
CA ALA A 42 7.70 -6.07 0.42
C ALA A 42 8.03 -6.30 1.90
N MET A 43 7.00 -6.23 2.75
CA MET A 43 7.17 -6.32 4.22
C MET A 43 6.87 -7.71 4.80
N HIS A 44 6.20 -8.58 4.04
CA HIS A 44 5.76 -9.88 4.52
C HIS A 44 6.95 -10.85 4.64
N ASP A 45 6.90 -11.76 5.61
CA ASP A 45 7.98 -12.71 5.90
C ASP A 45 8.19 -13.79 4.82
N ALA A 46 7.26 -13.95 3.87
CA ALA A 46 7.47 -14.74 2.66
C ALA A 46 8.58 -14.19 1.77
N SER A 47 8.85 -12.89 1.87
CA SER A 47 9.88 -12.18 1.12
C SER A 47 11.08 -11.87 2.01
N MET A 48 12.28 -11.97 1.45
CA MET A 48 13.48 -11.54 2.16
C MET A 48 13.45 -10.02 2.36
N ALA A 49 13.70 -9.56 3.57
CA ALA A 49 13.75 -8.14 3.86
C ALA A 49 14.79 -7.44 2.96
N PHE A 50 14.39 -6.32 2.37
CA PHE A 50 15.22 -5.56 1.41
C PHE A 50 16.61 -5.25 1.94
N HIS A 51 16.70 -4.74 3.16
CA HIS A 51 17.96 -4.28 3.75
C HIS A 51 18.86 -5.42 4.26
N ARG A 52 18.40 -6.66 4.24
CA ARG A 52 19.21 -7.82 4.58
C ARG A 52 20.35 -8.06 3.59
N LEU A 53 20.18 -7.64 2.34
CA LEU A 53 21.21 -7.67 1.31
C LEU A 53 21.68 -6.22 1.04
N PRO A 54 22.94 -5.87 1.40
CA PRO A 54 23.50 -4.55 1.14
C PRO A 54 23.43 -4.12 -0.34
N GLU A 55 23.52 -5.07 -1.25
CA GLU A 55 23.49 -4.88 -2.70
C GLU A 55 22.17 -4.28 -3.17
N ASN A 56 21.05 -4.56 -2.48
CA ASN A 56 19.76 -4.00 -2.81
C ASN A 56 19.75 -2.47 -2.66
N ARG A 57 20.40 -1.95 -1.60
CA ARG A 57 20.55 -0.48 -1.38
C ARG A 57 21.35 0.17 -2.49
N VAL A 58 22.44 -0.49 -2.91
CA VAL A 58 23.29 -0.01 -4.02
C VAL A 58 22.50 0.02 -5.34
N VAL A 59 21.63 -0.97 -5.57
CA VAL A 59 20.76 -1.00 -6.76
C VAL A 59 19.77 0.17 -6.72
N ALA A 60 19.05 0.37 -5.63
CA ALA A 60 18.09 1.47 -5.50
C ALA A 60 18.78 2.83 -5.72
N ASP A 61 19.94 3.05 -5.13
CA ASP A 61 20.76 4.25 -5.27
C ASP A 61 21.16 4.51 -6.74
N ARG A 62 21.62 3.47 -7.45
CA ARG A 62 21.96 3.56 -8.89
C ARG A 62 20.78 3.95 -9.78
N PHE A 63 19.58 3.59 -9.39
CA PHE A 63 18.35 3.96 -10.09
C PHE A 63 17.74 5.28 -9.57
N ALA A 64 18.37 5.94 -8.61
CA ALA A 64 17.86 7.14 -7.93
C ALA A 64 16.46 6.93 -7.34
N ILE A 65 16.19 5.74 -6.82
CA ILE A 65 14.95 5.41 -6.12
C ILE A 65 15.15 5.65 -4.62
N ILE A 66 14.34 6.53 -4.07
CA ILE A 66 14.31 6.83 -2.63
C ILE A 66 13.65 5.65 -1.91
N MET A 67 14.32 5.14 -0.89
CA MET A 67 13.80 4.02 -0.13
C MET A 67 13.01 4.47 1.09
N GLY A 68 11.88 3.80 1.31
CA GLY A 68 11.08 3.94 2.53
C GLY A 68 10.74 2.60 3.15
N SER A 69 9.88 2.63 4.13
CA SER A 69 9.31 1.44 4.76
C SER A 69 7.85 1.65 5.12
N SER A 70 7.13 0.56 5.36
CA SER A 70 5.73 0.64 5.72
C SER A 70 5.53 1.19 7.14
N HIS A 71 4.27 1.50 7.46
CA HIS A 71 3.83 2.09 8.74
C HIS A 71 4.17 1.26 9.99
N CYS A 72 4.55 0.00 9.85
CA CYS A 72 4.93 -0.90 10.95
C CYS A 72 6.43 -1.27 10.95
N GLU A 73 7.21 -0.67 10.06
CA GLU A 73 8.64 -0.92 9.90
C GLU A 73 9.45 0.34 10.25
N PRO A 74 9.72 0.57 11.55
CA PRO A 74 10.45 1.76 11.98
C PRO A 74 11.85 1.81 11.39
N LEU A 75 12.23 2.99 10.90
CA LEU A 75 13.59 3.29 10.44
C LEU A 75 14.15 2.27 9.44
N LEU A 76 13.32 1.81 8.50
CA LEU A 76 13.66 0.83 7.47
C LEU A 76 13.93 -0.60 8.01
N PHE A 77 13.53 -0.89 9.23
CA PHE A 77 13.71 -2.21 9.84
C PHE A 77 12.47 -3.08 9.63
N ASN A 78 12.63 -4.21 8.92
CA ASN A 78 11.53 -5.15 8.70
C ASN A 78 11.27 -5.98 9.95
N THR A 79 10.19 -5.65 10.68
CA THR A 79 9.85 -6.31 11.94
C THR A 79 9.38 -7.76 11.74
N ALA A 80 8.86 -8.12 10.56
CA ALA A 80 8.33 -9.45 10.29
C ALA A 80 9.41 -10.50 10.12
N SER A 81 10.50 -10.18 9.42
CA SER A 81 11.50 -11.17 9.04
C SER A 81 12.87 -10.99 9.70
N GLU A 82 13.19 -9.78 10.20
CA GLU A 82 14.51 -9.49 10.77
C GLU A 82 14.54 -9.59 12.31
N TRP A 83 13.42 -9.37 13.01
CA TRP A 83 13.37 -9.55 14.45
C TRP A 83 13.33 -11.05 14.83
N LYS A 84 14.31 -11.51 15.60
CA LYS A 84 14.42 -12.91 16.06
C LYS A 84 14.23 -12.98 17.56
N ARG A 85 13.06 -13.44 18.00
CA ARG A 85 12.69 -13.50 19.43
C ARG A 85 13.67 -14.31 20.28
N ASP A 86 14.17 -15.42 19.74
CA ASP A 86 15.15 -16.29 20.39
C ASP A 86 16.48 -15.58 20.73
N LYS A 87 16.84 -14.55 19.96
CA LYS A 87 18.11 -13.80 20.12
C LYS A 87 17.92 -12.39 20.67
N MET A 88 16.75 -11.79 20.42
CA MET A 88 16.49 -10.37 20.69
C MET A 88 15.45 -10.14 21.79
N GLY A 89 14.78 -11.21 22.25
CA GLY A 89 13.65 -11.11 23.19
C GLY A 89 12.37 -10.65 22.50
N GLU A 90 11.39 -10.24 23.29
CA GLU A 90 10.12 -9.74 22.77
C GLU A 90 10.30 -8.37 22.09
N TRP A 91 9.49 -8.13 21.03
CA TRP A 91 9.34 -6.81 20.44
C TRP A 91 8.39 -5.99 21.32
N ASP A 92 8.96 -5.43 22.38
CA ASP A 92 8.24 -4.74 23.45
C ASP A 92 9.03 -3.50 23.87
N TYR A 93 8.47 -2.34 23.60
CA TYR A 93 9.15 -1.08 23.87
C TYR A 93 9.13 -0.72 25.36
N ILE A 94 8.23 -1.30 26.15
CA ILE A 94 8.19 -1.10 27.61
C ILE A 94 9.32 -1.88 28.28
N ASN A 95 9.43 -3.18 27.97
CA ASN A 95 10.29 -4.09 28.72
C ASN A 95 11.63 -4.36 28.00
N ASN A 96 11.73 -4.08 26.71
CA ASN A 96 12.91 -4.40 25.90
C ASN A 96 13.42 -3.21 25.05
N LYS A 97 13.12 -1.97 25.46
CA LYS A 97 13.45 -0.72 24.79
C LYS A 97 14.91 -0.67 24.33
N LYS A 98 15.85 -0.96 25.22
CA LYS A 98 17.30 -0.90 24.91
C LYS A 98 17.68 -1.78 23.71
N ARG A 99 17.07 -2.96 23.60
CA ARG A 99 17.35 -3.87 22.50
C ARG A 99 16.71 -3.40 21.19
N VAL A 100 15.47 -2.92 21.26
CA VAL A 100 14.76 -2.33 20.12
C VAL A 100 15.57 -1.15 19.58
N ASP A 101 15.91 -0.19 20.43
CA ASP A 101 16.70 1.00 20.05
C ASP A 101 18.06 0.63 19.46
N SER A 102 18.76 -0.37 20.06
CA SER A 102 20.05 -0.83 19.54
C SER A 102 19.97 -1.37 18.12
N VAL A 103 18.94 -2.17 17.80
CA VAL A 103 18.75 -2.75 16.47
C VAL A 103 18.38 -1.70 15.45
N LEU A 104 17.49 -0.78 15.82
CA LEU A 104 17.10 0.35 14.95
C LEU A 104 18.30 1.26 14.64
N ASN A 105 19.12 1.57 15.63
CA ASN A 105 20.32 2.40 15.45
C ASN A 105 21.34 1.75 14.50
N VAL A 106 21.49 0.43 14.54
CA VAL A 106 22.33 -0.29 13.55
C VAL A 106 21.79 -0.09 12.15
N ARG A 107 20.46 -0.27 11.95
CA ARG A 107 19.83 -0.09 10.64
C ARG A 107 20.00 1.34 10.12
N VAL A 108 19.80 2.34 10.95
CA VAL A 108 20.00 3.75 10.55
C VAL A 108 21.43 3.97 10.04
N LYS A 109 22.42 3.49 10.76
CA LYS A 109 23.84 3.62 10.35
C LYS A 109 24.13 2.92 9.01
N GLU A 110 23.54 1.75 8.77
CA GLU A 110 23.68 1.03 7.50
C GLU A 110 23.05 1.78 6.33
N CYS A 111 21.97 2.51 6.57
CA CYS A 111 21.19 3.19 5.54
C CYS A 111 21.56 4.68 5.37
N ALA A 112 22.25 5.28 6.34
CA ALA A 112 22.62 6.70 6.33
C ALA A 112 23.35 7.19 5.07
N PRO A 113 24.18 6.39 4.37
CA PRO A 113 24.82 6.80 3.13
C PRO A 113 23.90 6.94 1.91
N PHE A 114 22.65 6.46 2.01
CA PHE A 114 21.70 6.39 0.89
C PHE A 114 20.53 7.36 1.07
N GLU A 115 19.84 7.70 -0.03
CA GLU A 115 18.63 8.53 0.04
C GLU A 115 17.44 7.72 0.54
N ASN A 116 16.85 8.17 1.64
CA ASN A 116 15.74 7.52 2.29
C ASN A 116 14.71 8.51 2.82
N VAL A 117 13.46 8.06 2.94
CA VAL A 117 12.46 8.65 3.84
C VAL A 117 12.28 7.67 5.01
N TYR A 118 12.62 8.11 6.19
CA TYR A 118 12.60 7.27 7.38
C TYR A 118 11.20 7.25 8.03
N THR A 119 10.59 6.08 8.10
CA THR A 119 9.32 5.92 8.80
C THR A 119 9.55 5.94 10.31
N LEU A 120 8.95 6.91 10.98
CA LEU A 120 8.84 6.91 12.44
C LEU A 120 7.61 6.07 12.82
N ALA A 121 7.80 5.00 13.56
CA ALA A 121 6.71 4.06 13.86
C ALA A 121 6.98 3.22 15.10
N LEU A 122 5.91 2.77 15.71
CA LEU A 122 5.95 1.68 16.67
C LEU A 122 4.63 0.91 16.60
N ARG A 123 4.68 -0.31 16.06
CA ARG A 123 3.58 -1.29 16.08
C ARG A 123 4.11 -2.65 16.51
N GLY A 124 3.24 -3.63 16.67
CA GLY A 124 3.64 -5.01 16.95
C GLY A 124 4.26 -5.70 15.72
N LEU A 125 4.91 -6.84 15.94
CA LEU A 125 5.48 -7.65 14.86
C LEU A 125 4.39 -8.06 13.85
N HIS A 126 4.74 -8.15 12.58
CA HIS A 126 3.83 -8.52 11.49
C HIS A 126 2.56 -7.64 11.41
N ASP A 127 2.71 -6.34 11.59
CA ASP A 127 1.60 -5.36 11.55
C ASP A 127 0.50 -5.60 12.61
N LYS A 128 0.83 -6.28 13.71
CA LYS A 128 -0.08 -6.39 14.86
C LYS A 128 -0.18 -5.06 15.59
N ALA A 129 -1.23 -4.91 16.39
CA ALA A 129 -1.34 -3.76 17.28
C ALA A 129 -0.12 -3.66 18.22
N MET A 130 0.25 -2.44 18.61
CA MET A 130 1.36 -2.21 19.53
C MET A 130 1.09 -2.88 20.90
N ASN A 131 2.13 -3.48 21.47
CA ASN A 131 2.08 -3.95 22.85
C ASN A 131 2.21 -2.75 23.80
N ALA A 132 1.10 -2.38 24.41
CA ALA A 132 1.00 -1.21 25.27
C ALA A 132 -0.11 -1.37 26.32
N SER A 133 -0.15 -0.48 27.29
CA SER A 133 -1.26 -0.34 28.24
C SER A 133 -2.62 -0.22 27.54
N ASN A 134 -3.70 -0.56 28.23
CA ASN A 134 -5.06 -0.29 27.76
C ASN A 134 -5.44 1.20 27.90
N ASP A 135 -4.71 1.97 28.70
CA ASP A 135 -4.88 3.41 28.80
C ASP A 135 -4.35 4.12 27.55
N MET A 136 -5.13 5.05 27.01
CA MET A 136 -4.79 5.73 25.77
C MET A 136 -3.68 6.76 25.98
N GLY A 137 -3.63 7.41 27.15
CA GLY A 137 -2.58 8.34 27.52
C GLY A 137 -1.22 7.64 27.61
N ASP A 138 -1.18 6.47 28.27
CA ASP A 138 0.04 5.66 28.35
C ASP A 138 0.53 5.22 26.96
N ARG A 139 -0.40 4.82 26.07
CA ARG A 139 -0.06 4.48 24.68
C ARG A 139 0.54 5.65 23.92
N ARG A 140 -0.09 6.83 24.06
CA ARG A 140 0.40 8.07 23.45
C ARG A 140 1.81 8.40 23.96
N ASP A 141 2.03 8.37 25.25
CA ASP A 141 3.30 8.76 25.86
C ASP A 141 4.43 7.78 25.47
N MET A 142 4.15 6.48 25.46
CA MET A 142 5.08 5.46 24.97
C MET A 142 5.42 5.66 23.48
N LEU A 143 4.41 5.88 22.64
CA LEU A 143 4.63 6.13 21.22
C LEU A 143 5.43 7.43 21.01
N GLN A 144 5.09 8.49 21.74
CA GLN A 144 5.82 9.76 21.71
C GLN A 144 7.30 9.57 22.06
N GLU A 145 7.61 8.82 23.10
CA GLU A 145 8.98 8.50 23.52
C GLU A 145 9.73 7.75 22.39
N ALA A 146 9.08 6.72 21.82
CA ALA A 146 9.66 5.92 20.74
C ALA A 146 10.00 6.76 19.50
N LEU A 147 9.04 7.61 19.05
CA LEU A 147 9.26 8.44 17.85
C LEU A 147 10.36 9.47 18.07
N MET A 148 10.45 10.06 19.26
CA MET A 148 11.53 11.02 19.56
C MET A 148 12.89 10.34 19.67
N ALA A 149 12.96 9.14 20.24
CA ALA A 149 14.18 8.34 20.27
C ALA A 149 14.65 7.96 18.84
N GLN A 150 13.71 7.53 17.98
CA GLN A 150 13.99 7.23 16.57
C GLN A 150 14.53 8.47 15.83
N ARG A 151 13.91 9.63 16.01
CA ARG A 151 14.38 10.88 15.43
C ARG A 151 15.79 11.24 15.91
N GLN A 152 16.09 11.05 17.20
CA GLN A 152 17.43 11.31 17.74
C GLN A 152 18.47 10.36 17.12
N MET A 153 18.15 9.08 16.93
CA MET A 153 19.04 8.12 16.25
C MET A 153 19.38 8.59 14.82
N LEU A 154 18.42 9.17 14.09
CA LEU A 154 18.66 9.71 12.75
C LEU A 154 19.62 10.91 12.81
N ILE A 155 19.41 11.85 13.71
CA ILE A 155 20.26 13.04 13.89
C ILE A 155 21.70 12.61 14.21
N ASP A 156 21.86 11.68 15.15
CA ASP A 156 23.16 11.21 15.61
C ASP A 156 23.93 10.42 14.52
N ALA A 157 23.23 9.63 13.73
CA ALA A 157 23.85 8.78 12.73
C ALA A 157 24.14 9.51 11.40
N ILE A 158 23.27 10.45 11.00
CA ILE A 158 23.38 11.16 9.72
C ILE A 158 24.16 12.47 9.88
N GLY A 159 24.19 13.06 11.08
CA GLY A 159 24.91 14.29 11.37
C GLY A 159 24.26 15.55 10.78
N LYS A 160 22.94 15.51 10.54
CA LYS A 160 22.11 16.63 10.09
C LYS A 160 21.06 16.97 11.12
N SER A 161 20.48 18.16 11.04
CA SER A 161 19.32 18.51 11.85
C SER A 161 18.11 17.61 11.49
N GLY A 162 17.19 17.41 12.42
CA GLY A 162 16.03 16.60 12.16
C GLY A 162 15.14 17.12 11.00
N GLU A 163 15.15 18.43 10.75
CA GLU A 163 14.40 19.08 9.67
C GLU A 163 14.99 18.79 8.28
N GLU A 164 16.31 18.51 8.21
CA GLU A 164 16.98 18.15 6.95
C GLU A 164 16.88 16.69 6.59
N ILE A 165 16.41 15.84 7.51
CA ILE A 165 16.27 14.39 7.31
C ILE A 165 14.83 14.07 6.95
N PRO A 166 14.53 13.55 5.76
CA PRO A 166 13.15 13.20 5.39
C PRO A 166 12.57 12.12 6.30
N GLN A 167 11.47 12.44 6.96
CA GLN A 167 10.78 11.55 7.90
C GLN A 167 9.29 11.50 7.60
N ALA A 168 8.69 10.36 7.78
CA ALA A 168 7.27 10.14 7.60
C ALA A 168 6.65 9.40 8.80
N PHE A 169 5.39 9.70 9.08
CA PHE A 169 4.58 9.03 10.09
C PHE A 169 3.21 8.68 9.51
N THR A 170 2.79 7.43 9.65
CA THR A 170 1.50 6.96 9.14
C THR A 170 0.61 6.56 10.33
N PRO A 171 -0.41 7.34 10.67
CA PRO A 171 -1.37 7.01 11.72
C PRO A 171 -2.35 5.94 11.23
N TYR A 172 -1.93 4.68 11.18
CA TYR A 172 -2.69 3.56 10.66
C TYR A 172 -3.36 2.74 11.75
N LYS A 173 -4.61 2.35 11.54
CA LYS A 173 -5.43 1.57 12.50
C LYS A 173 -5.46 2.25 13.88
N GLU A 174 -5.09 1.53 14.95
CA GLU A 174 -5.09 2.05 16.33
C GLU A 174 -4.15 3.24 16.56
N VAL A 175 -3.16 3.42 15.70
CA VAL A 175 -2.23 4.57 15.80
C VAL A 175 -2.94 5.88 15.45
N LEU A 176 -4.02 5.85 14.69
CA LEU A 176 -4.84 7.03 14.40
C LEU A 176 -5.53 7.53 15.68
N ASP A 177 -6.10 6.62 16.48
CA ASP A 177 -6.73 6.98 17.75
C ASP A 177 -5.72 7.58 18.72
N VAL A 178 -4.50 7.03 18.77
CA VAL A 178 -3.39 7.56 19.59
C VAL A 178 -2.94 8.94 19.08
N TYR A 179 -2.92 9.15 17.79
CA TYR A 179 -2.60 10.46 17.21
C TYR A 179 -3.65 11.51 17.57
N ASP A 180 -4.91 11.17 17.47
CA ASP A 180 -6.04 12.07 17.79
C ASP A 180 -6.15 12.34 19.30
N GLU A 181 -5.62 11.47 20.17
CA GLU A 181 -5.45 11.71 21.61
C GLU A 181 -4.39 12.79 21.94
N GLY A 182 -3.73 13.34 20.91
CA GLY A 182 -2.81 14.47 21.05
C GLY A 182 -1.33 14.11 21.01
N LEU A 183 -0.97 13.05 20.29
CA LEU A 183 0.42 12.75 19.96
C LEU A 183 1.06 13.97 19.26
N LYS A 184 2.24 14.38 19.72
CA LYS A 184 2.95 15.54 19.17
C LYS A 184 4.02 15.08 18.19
N LEU A 185 3.92 15.51 16.95
CA LEU A 185 4.94 15.30 15.92
C LEU A 185 5.64 16.62 15.60
N PRO A 186 6.96 16.64 15.40
CA PRO A 186 7.67 17.79 14.84
C PRO A 186 7.04 18.21 13.51
N ASP A 187 6.96 19.51 13.27
CA ASP A 187 6.23 20.06 12.13
C ASP A 187 6.80 19.65 10.76
N ASP A 188 8.06 19.28 10.71
CA ASP A 188 8.79 18.82 9.51
C ASP A 188 8.51 17.35 9.14
N VAL A 189 7.95 16.55 10.05
CA VAL A 189 7.59 15.16 9.75
C VAL A 189 6.36 15.11 8.84
N THR A 190 6.46 14.44 7.71
CA THR A 190 5.32 14.24 6.79
C THR A 190 4.32 13.27 7.39
N ILE A 191 3.05 13.66 7.48
CA ILE A 191 1.97 12.75 7.92
C ILE A 191 1.39 12.05 6.69
N ILE A 192 1.43 10.72 6.65
CA ILE A 192 0.85 9.93 5.56
C ILE A 192 -0.53 9.42 5.99
N TRP A 193 -1.60 9.97 5.45
CA TRP A 193 -2.97 9.59 5.77
C TRP A 193 -3.36 8.30 5.05
N PRO A 194 -3.79 7.26 5.78
CA PRO A 194 -4.29 6.03 5.18
C PRO A 194 -5.74 6.16 4.75
N ASP A 195 -6.13 5.37 3.73
CA ASP A 195 -7.53 5.07 3.46
C ASP A 195 -8.10 4.05 4.47
N ASP A 196 -9.37 3.67 4.28
CA ASP A 196 -10.05 2.64 5.07
C ASP A 196 -9.74 1.20 4.62
N ASN A 197 -8.71 0.99 3.79
CA ASN A 197 -8.32 -0.22 3.07
C ASN A 197 -9.21 -0.58 1.87
N TYR A 198 -10.26 0.19 1.60
CA TYR A 198 -11.23 -0.04 0.51
C TYR A 198 -11.38 1.17 -0.41
N GLY A 199 -10.50 2.14 -0.29
CA GLY A 199 -10.41 3.29 -1.19
C GLY A 199 -11.03 4.59 -0.66
N TYR A 200 -11.56 4.64 0.56
CA TYR A 200 -12.08 5.87 1.16
C TYR A 200 -11.10 6.46 2.18
N MET A 201 -10.71 7.71 2.00
CA MET A 201 -9.82 8.39 2.96
C MET A 201 -10.55 8.63 4.29
N LYS A 202 -10.06 8.03 5.36
CA LYS A 202 -10.68 8.12 6.70
C LYS A 202 -10.51 9.50 7.33
N ARG A 203 -9.36 10.13 7.12
CA ARG A 203 -9.00 11.42 7.67
C ARG A 203 -8.05 12.14 6.73
N LEU A 204 -8.16 13.44 6.69
CA LEU A 204 -7.26 14.35 5.98
C LEU A 204 -6.76 15.43 6.95
N SER A 205 -5.74 16.16 6.54
CA SER A 205 -5.16 17.23 7.33
C SER A 205 -6.20 18.31 7.67
N SER A 206 -6.39 18.59 8.95
CA SER A 206 -7.15 19.74 9.43
C SER A 206 -6.49 21.06 9.01
N PRO A 207 -7.20 22.21 9.04
CA PRO A 207 -6.61 23.50 8.70
C PRO A 207 -5.35 23.88 9.50
N LYS A 208 -5.20 23.33 10.70
CA LYS A 208 -3.98 23.49 11.52
C LYS A 208 -2.85 22.62 10.97
N GLU A 209 -3.13 21.37 10.67
CA GLU A 209 -2.13 20.42 10.15
C GLU A 209 -1.67 20.78 8.74
N GLN A 210 -2.51 21.40 7.92
CA GLN A 210 -2.15 21.91 6.59
C GLN A 210 -1.05 22.98 6.61
N LYS A 211 -0.80 23.62 7.79
CA LYS A 211 0.26 24.60 7.96
C LYS A 211 1.61 24.01 8.31
N ARG A 212 1.69 22.71 8.57
CA ARG A 212 2.94 22.03 8.90
C ARG A 212 3.93 22.08 7.73
N SER A 213 5.22 22.29 8.01
CA SER A 213 6.27 22.31 6.99
C SER A 213 6.48 20.96 6.32
N GLY A 214 6.26 19.86 7.05
CA GLY A 214 6.31 18.49 6.52
C GLY A 214 5.13 18.13 5.62
N ARG A 215 4.06 18.93 5.60
CA ARG A 215 2.83 18.69 4.83
C ARG A 215 2.27 17.28 5.08
N SER A 216 1.57 16.71 4.12
CA SER A 216 1.07 15.35 4.23
C SER A 216 1.19 14.56 2.92
N GLY A 217 0.86 13.29 3.01
CA GLY A 217 0.80 12.35 1.90
C GLY A 217 -0.35 11.38 2.08
N VAL A 218 -0.42 10.38 1.21
CA VAL A 218 -1.45 9.34 1.23
C VAL A 218 -0.83 7.95 1.25
N TYR A 219 -1.49 7.02 1.93
CA TYR A 219 -1.28 5.59 1.84
C TYR A 219 -2.59 4.95 1.38
N TYR A 220 -2.63 4.56 0.11
CA TYR A 220 -3.84 4.11 -0.58
C TYR A 220 -3.75 2.63 -0.95
N HIS A 221 -4.87 1.89 -0.88
CA HIS A 221 -4.91 0.47 -1.16
C HIS A 221 -5.54 0.16 -2.52
N ALA A 222 -4.73 -0.29 -3.48
CA ALA A 222 -5.23 -0.97 -4.68
C ALA A 222 -5.61 -2.42 -4.38
N SER A 223 -4.98 -3.02 -3.38
CA SER A 223 -5.30 -4.32 -2.82
C SER A 223 -5.04 -4.33 -1.32
N TYR A 224 -5.74 -5.20 -0.59
CA TYR A 224 -5.64 -5.31 0.86
C TYR A 224 -5.72 -6.76 1.32
N LEU A 225 -4.81 -7.15 2.22
CA LEU A 225 -4.85 -8.42 2.94
C LEU A 225 -5.19 -8.15 4.40
N GLY A 226 -6.37 -8.52 4.86
CA GLY A 226 -6.75 -8.31 6.26
C GLY A 226 -8.25 -8.25 6.52
N LYS A 227 -8.57 -7.96 7.77
CA LYS A 227 -9.96 -7.86 8.27
C LYS A 227 -10.63 -6.56 7.78
N PRO A 228 -11.96 -6.56 7.51
CA PRO A 228 -12.90 -7.69 7.55
C PRO A 228 -12.81 -8.65 6.36
N HIS A 229 -12.32 -8.19 5.20
CA HIS A 229 -12.16 -8.97 3.98
C HIS A 229 -10.90 -8.60 3.22
N ASP A 230 -10.28 -9.61 2.62
CA ASP A 230 -9.23 -9.40 1.63
C ASP A 230 -9.82 -8.94 0.29
N HIS A 231 -9.11 -8.06 -0.43
CA HIS A 231 -9.33 -7.82 -1.85
C HIS A 231 -7.96 -7.72 -2.54
N LEU A 232 -7.58 -8.73 -3.31
CA LEU A 232 -6.18 -8.92 -3.70
C LEU A 232 -5.92 -8.80 -5.20
N TRP A 233 -6.87 -9.20 -6.07
CA TRP A 233 -6.54 -9.36 -7.49
C TRP A 233 -7.58 -8.82 -8.49
N MET A 234 -8.82 -8.60 -8.08
CA MET A 234 -9.88 -8.17 -9.00
C MET A 234 -9.88 -6.67 -9.31
N ASN A 235 -9.09 -5.86 -8.60
CA ASN A 235 -9.06 -4.40 -8.75
C ASN A 235 -10.44 -3.74 -8.67
N THR A 236 -11.16 -4.04 -7.59
CA THR A 236 -12.56 -3.62 -7.41
C THR A 236 -12.72 -2.19 -6.88
N VAL A 237 -11.63 -1.47 -6.62
CA VAL A 237 -11.66 -0.03 -6.33
C VAL A 237 -11.84 0.73 -7.64
N SER A 238 -12.92 1.51 -7.73
CA SER A 238 -13.22 2.26 -8.95
C SER A 238 -12.20 3.38 -9.19
N PRO A 239 -11.75 3.59 -10.44
CA PRO A 239 -10.90 4.73 -10.79
C PRO A 239 -11.50 6.08 -10.42
N THR A 240 -12.82 6.24 -10.56
CA THR A 240 -13.51 7.47 -10.18
C THR A 240 -13.51 7.71 -8.67
N LEU A 241 -13.66 6.66 -7.87
CA LEU A 241 -13.51 6.73 -6.41
C LEU A 241 -12.08 7.11 -6.03
N MET A 242 -11.09 6.44 -6.63
CA MET A 242 -9.68 6.73 -6.38
C MET A 242 -9.36 8.20 -6.71
N TYR A 243 -9.82 8.71 -7.84
CA TYR A 243 -9.65 10.11 -8.22
C TYR A 243 -10.31 11.07 -7.21
N GLU A 244 -11.56 10.82 -6.85
CA GLU A 244 -12.29 11.67 -5.89
C GLU A 244 -11.54 11.76 -4.55
N GLU A 245 -11.18 10.64 -3.99
CA GLU A 245 -10.54 10.58 -2.68
C GLU A 245 -9.13 11.16 -2.69
N LEU A 246 -8.36 10.91 -3.74
CA LEU A 246 -7.00 11.44 -3.87
C LEU A 246 -7.02 12.95 -4.22
N ARG A 247 -7.98 13.41 -5.01
CA ARG A 247 -8.16 14.85 -5.27
C ARG A 247 -8.48 15.60 -3.97
N LYS A 248 -9.42 15.10 -3.17
CA LYS A 248 -9.73 15.68 -1.84
C LYS A 248 -8.49 15.71 -0.94
N ALA A 249 -7.69 14.64 -0.97
CA ALA A 249 -6.47 14.56 -0.18
C ALA A 249 -5.43 15.59 -0.64
N TYR A 250 -5.23 15.71 -1.95
CA TYR A 250 -4.31 16.70 -2.53
C TYR A 250 -4.72 18.13 -2.18
N ASP A 251 -6.00 18.47 -2.33
CA ASP A 251 -6.54 19.77 -1.97
C ASP A 251 -6.42 20.08 -0.46
N ALA A 252 -6.33 19.03 0.37
CA ALA A 252 -6.04 19.13 1.80
C ALA A 252 -4.53 19.01 2.12
N THR A 253 -3.65 19.35 1.17
CA THR A 253 -2.19 19.37 1.27
C THR A 253 -1.48 18.00 1.35
N ALA A 254 -2.12 16.92 0.94
CA ALA A 254 -1.46 15.62 0.81
C ALA A 254 -0.73 15.50 -0.54
N ASP A 255 0.33 16.27 -0.70
CA ASP A 255 1.09 16.42 -1.95
C ASP A 255 2.57 16.02 -1.81
N ARG A 256 2.99 15.51 -0.65
CA ARG A 256 4.40 15.19 -0.39
C ARG A 256 4.78 13.77 -0.81
N ILE A 257 4.02 12.80 -0.36
CA ILE A 257 4.28 11.37 -0.61
C ILE A 257 2.97 10.69 -0.94
N TRP A 258 2.91 10.05 -2.10
CA TRP A 258 1.81 9.20 -2.47
C TRP A 258 2.27 7.76 -2.53
N LEU A 259 1.79 6.94 -1.60
CA LEU A 259 2.15 5.53 -1.45
C LEU A 259 0.97 4.65 -1.80
N LEU A 260 1.16 3.74 -2.76
CA LEU A 260 0.17 2.75 -3.16
C LEU A 260 0.53 1.38 -2.59
N ASN A 261 -0.40 0.78 -1.87
CA ASN A 261 -0.33 -0.65 -1.56
C ASN A 261 -0.87 -1.45 -2.74
N ALA A 262 0.03 -2.17 -3.41
CA ALA A 262 -0.30 -3.14 -4.45
C ALA A 262 0.30 -4.49 -4.02
N GLY A 263 -0.56 -5.46 -3.69
CA GLY A 263 -0.12 -6.76 -3.17
C GLY A 263 0.78 -7.51 -4.15
N ASP A 264 0.27 -7.84 -5.33
CA ASP A 264 1.03 -8.39 -6.46
C ASP A 264 0.93 -7.45 -7.67
N ILE A 265 2.07 -7.10 -8.26
CA ILE A 265 2.15 -6.14 -9.38
C ILE A 265 1.32 -6.63 -10.56
N LYS A 266 1.40 -7.92 -10.88
CA LYS A 266 0.74 -8.50 -12.07
C LYS A 266 -0.77 -8.32 -12.09
N SER A 267 -1.44 -8.52 -10.98
CA SER A 267 -2.90 -8.35 -10.90
C SER A 267 -3.32 -6.89 -10.71
N CYS A 268 -2.39 -6.01 -10.32
CA CYS A 268 -2.64 -4.60 -10.03
C CYS A 268 -2.04 -3.65 -11.07
N GLU A 269 -1.57 -4.11 -12.22
CA GLU A 269 -0.86 -3.28 -13.20
C GLU A 269 -1.64 -2.03 -13.62
N PHE A 270 -2.94 -2.18 -13.85
CA PHE A 270 -3.80 -1.04 -14.17
C PHE A 270 -3.87 -0.02 -13.01
N ALA A 271 -4.12 -0.51 -11.78
CA ALA A 271 -4.23 0.38 -10.62
C ALA A 271 -2.91 1.10 -10.31
N VAL A 272 -1.77 0.42 -10.52
CA VAL A 272 -0.44 1.00 -10.36
C VAL A 272 -0.20 2.09 -11.40
N ASP A 273 -0.47 1.82 -12.67
CA ASP A 273 -0.33 2.81 -13.76
C ASP A 273 -1.22 4.02 -13.51
N TYR A 274 -2.49 3.81 -13.22
CA TYR A 274 -3.47 4.86 -12.98
C TYR A 274 -3.09 5.76 -11.79
N PHE A 275 -2.73 5.13 -10.64
CA PHE A 275 -2.33 5.86 -9.44
C PHE A 275 -1.06 6.68 -9.68
N LEU A 276 -0.04 6.11 -10.29
CA LEU A 276 1.23 6.79 -10.52
C LEU A 276 1.12 7.92 -11.56
N THR A 277 0.32 7.72 -12.61
CA THR A 277 0.02 8.78 -13.57
C THR A 277 -0.69 9.96 -12.90
N MET A 278 -1.64 9.67 -12.01
CA MET A 278 -2.35 10.70 -11.25
C MET A 278 -1.43 11.38 -10.22
N ALA A 279 -0.56 10.63 -9.56
CA ALA A 279 0.43 11.18 -8.63
C ALA A 279 1.44 12.11 -9.32
N PHE A 280 1.76 11.84 -10.58
CA PHE A 280 2.64 12.68 -11.37
C PHE A 280 1.98 13.99 -11.81
N ASP A 281 0.70 13.96 -12.21
CA ASP A 281 -0.05 15.13 -12.65
C ASP A 281 -1.56 14.97 -12.38
N ILE A 282 -1.97 15.27 -11.15
CA ILE A 282 -3.37 15.16 -10.74
C ILE A 282 -4.25 16.21 -11.42
N ASP A 283 -3.71 17.37 -11.80
CA ASP A 283 -4.46 18.45 -12.42
C ASP A 283 -4.87 18.12 -13.87
N SER A 284 -4.22 17.15 -14.50
CA SER A 284 -4.63 16.61 -15.79
C SER A 284 -5.88 15.70 -15.71
N PHE A 285 -6.34 15.35 -14.51
CA PHE A 285 -7.49 14.47 -14.30
C PHE A 285 -8.77 15.25 -14.00
N ASN A 286 -9.88 14.66 -14.42
CA ASN A 286 -11.23 15.00 -14.04
C ASN A 286 -12.07 13.71 -13.98
N PHE A 287 -13.33 13.78 -13.58
CA PHE A 287 -14.18 12.58 -13.48
C PHE A 287 -14.39 11.87 -14.82
N GLU A 288 -14.43 12.57 -15.94
CA GLU A 288 -14.57 11.96 -17.26
C GLU A 288 -13.31 11.16 -17.63
N ARG A 289 -12.13 11.74 -17.47
CA ARG A 289 -10.86 11.05 -17.70
C ARG A 289 -10.72 9.85 -16.75
N ALA A 290 -11.04 10.02 -15.48
CA ALA A 290 -11.00 8.96 -14.49
C ALA A 290 -11.90 7.77 -14.87
N ALA A 291 -13.13 8.03 -15.32
CA ALA A 291 -14.08 6.99 -15.75
C ALA A 291 -13.63 6.25 -17.02
N ASN A 292 -12.96 6.93 -17.94
CA ASN A 292 -12.55 6.35 -19.21
C ASN A 292 -11.13 5.77 -19.23
N TYR A 293 -10.30 6.10 -18.24
CA TYR A 293 -8.87 5.79 -18.24
C TYR A 293 -8.57 4.30 -18.47
N ARG A 294 -9.34 3.39 -17.84
CA ARG A 294 -9.11 1.95 -18.03
C ARG A 294 -9.39 1.50 -19.46
N ALA A 295 -10.40 2.05 -20.09
CA ALA A 295 -10.70 1.74 -21.49
C ALA A 295 -9.60 2.27 -22.43
N GLU A 296 -9.10 3.48 -22.19
CA GLU A 296 -7.99 4.07 -22.94
C GLU A 296 -6.68 3.31 -22.72
N TRP A 297 -6.42 2.88 -21.49
CA TRP A 297 -5.29 2.01 -21.15
C TRP A 297 -5.35 0.66 -21.88
N LEU A 298 -6.55 0.03 -21.98
CA LEU A 298 -6.75 -1.17 -22.80
C LEU A 298 -6.51 -0.90 -24.26
N CYS A 299 -6.95 0.24 -24.81
CA CYS A 299 -6.68 0.63 -26.19
C CYS A 299 -5.19 0.71 -26.50
N SER A 300 -4.40 1.29 -25.60
CA SER A 300 -2.94 1.41 -25.79
C SER A 300 -2.24 0.05 -25.89
N MET A 301 -2.80 -0.99 -25.27
CA MET A 301 -2.24 -2.35 -25.30
C MET A 301 -2.87 -3.26 -26.34
N LEU A 302 -4.15 -3.12 -26.61
CA LEU A 302 -4.95 -4.10 -27.37
C LEU A 302 -5.53 -3.54 -28.66
N GLY A 303 -5.45 -2.22 -28.88
CA GLY A 303 -5.94 -1.54 -30.08
C GLY A 303 -7.19 -0.70 -29.82
N GLU A 304 -7.30 0.38 -30.58
CA GLU A 304 -8.34 1.45 -30.40
C GLU A 304 -9.71 1.07 -30.98
N GLN A 305 -9.78 0.06 -31.82
CA GLN A 305 -11.01 -0.30 -32.56
C GLN A 305 -12.16 -0.77 -31.65
N PHE A 306 -11.89 -1.07 -30.38
CA PHE A 306 -12.88 -1.53 -29.39
C PHE A 306 -13.07 -0.56 -28.23
N LEU A 307 -12.72 0.72 -28.39
CA LEU A 307 -12.81 1.72 -27.32
C LEU A 307 -14.22 1.81 -26.71
N SER A 308 -15.27 1.74 -27.53
CA SER A 308 -16.66 1.81 -27.07
C SER A 308 -17.00 0.63 -26.18
N GLU A 309 -16.63 -0.57 -26.61
CA GLU A 309 -16.86 -1.82 -25.89
C GLU A 309 -16.03 -1.86 -24.59
N TYR A 310 -14.77 -1.41 -24.63
CA TYR A 310 -13.95 -1.30 -23.42
C TYR A 310 -14.58 -0.34 -22.39
N LYS A 311 -15.12 0.80 -22.82
CA LYS A 311 -15.85 1.73 -21.96
C LYS A 311 -17.08 1.09 -21.33
N ASP A 312 -17.90 0.41 -22.13
CA ASP A 312 -19.09 -0.29 -21.61
C ASP A 312 -18.71 -1.37 -20.57
N VAL A 313 -17.79 -2.26 -20.91
CA VAL A 313 -17.37 -3.35 -20.03
C VAL A 313 -16.77 -2.82 -18.74
N THR A 314 -15.82 -1.88 -18.81
CA THR A 314 -15.11 -1.37 -17.63
C THR A 314 -16.05 -0.57 -16.71
N ASN A 315 -16.91 0.28 -17.26
CA ASN A 315 -17.87 1.05 -16.48
C ASN A 315 -18.92 0.13 -15.81
N SER A 316 -19.43 -0.86 -16.54
CA SER A 316 -20.34 -1.85 -15.95
C SER A 316 -19.70 -2.68 -14.84
N PHE A 317 -18.46 -3.11 -15.03
CA PHE A 317 -17.70 -3.83 -14.01
C PHE A 317 -17.56 -2.99 -12.73
N TYR A 318 -17.13 -1.72 -12.85
CA TYR A 318 -16.95 -0.88 -11.67
C TYR A 318 -18.28 -0.48 -11.02
N LYS A 319 -19.36 -0.32 -11.79
CA LYS A 319 -20.69 -0.13 -11.24
C LYS A 319 -21.15 -1.31 -10.40
N LEU A 320 -20.91 -2.53 -10.88
CA LEU A 320 -21.21 -3.76 -10.13
C LEU A 320 -20.32 -3.90 -8.89
N ALA A 321 -19.03 -3.60 -9.00
CA ALA A 321 -18.09 -3.66 -7.89
C ALA A 321 -18.37 -2.58 -6.82
N PHE A 322 -18.86 -1.40 -7.23
CA PHE A 322 -19.27 -0.34 -6.32
C PHE A 322 -20.57 -0.70 -5.57
N ALA A 323 -21.54 -1.27 -6.27
CA ALA A 323 -22.78 -1.72 -5.64
C ALA A 323 -22.52 -2.81 -4.57
N ARG A 324 -21.63 -3.75 -4.85
CA ARG A 324 -21.12 -4.74 -3.90
C ARG A 324 -19.80 -5.32 -4.43
N LYS A 325 -18.74 -5.26 -3.65
CA LYS A 325 -17.50 -5.94 -4.01
C LYS A 325 -17.72 -7.46 -4.05
N PRO A 326 -17.16 -8.18 -5.04
CA PRO A 326 -17.27 -9.64 -5.11
C PRO A 326 -16.83 -10.35 -3.84
N GLU A 327 -15.84 -9.81 -3.16
CA GLU A 327 -15.30 -10.35 -1.91
C GLU A 327 -16.32 -10.39 -0.77
N PHE A 328 -17.38 -9.55 -0.83
CA PHE A 328 -18.44 -9.46 0.18
C PHE A 328 -19.72 -10.25 -0.18
N MET A 329 -19.68 -11.14 -1.17
CA MET A 329 -20.85 -11.94 -1.55
C MET A 329 -20.97 -13.24 -0.77
N GLY A 330 -19.84 -13.85 -0.37
CA GLY A 330 -19.85 -15.19 0.24
C GLY A 330 -20.02 -15.18 1.76
N TRP A 331 -19.55 -14.15 2.45
CA TRP A 331 -19.59 -14.03 3.91
C TRP A 331 -19.45 -12.57 4.34
N GLY A 332 -19.94 -12.26 5.53
CA GLY A 332 -19.95 -10.89 6.05
C GLY A 332 -18.61 -10.44 6.64
N TYR A 333 -17.88 -11.35 7.29
CA TYR A 333 -16.60 -11.03 7.93
C TYR A 333 -15.65 -12.22 7.84
N GLN A 334 -14.50 -12.01 7.26
CA GLN A 334 -13.39 -12.95 7.18
C GLN A 334 -12.55 -12.87 8.46
N TRP A 335 -11.94 -13.96 8.91
CA TRP A 335 -11.12 -14.01 10.12
C TRP A 335 -11.86 -13.78 11.45
N ALA A 336 -13.19 -13.96 11.49
CA ALA A 336 -13.93 -13.96 12.74
C ALA A 336 -13.52 -15.14 13.62
N THR A 337 -13.53 -14.95 14.93
CA THR A 337 -13.17 -15.99 15.90
C THR A 337 -14.41 -16.48 16.65
N ASP A 338 -14.66 -17.78 16.70
CA ASP A 338 -15.71 -18.37 17.50
C ASP A 338 -15.37 -18.37 19.01
N LYS A 339 -16.32 -18.82 19.83
CA LYS A 339 -16.15 -18.89 21.30
C LYS A 339 -15.00 -19.79 21.78
N HIS A 340 -14.45 -20.61 20.89
CA HIS A 340 -13.31 -21.49 21.17
C HIS A 340 -12.00 -20.95 20.58
N GLY A 341 -11.99 -19.71 20.06
CA GLY A 341 -10.82 -19.09 19.45
C GLY A 341 -10.51 -19.59 18.03
N ARG A 342 -11.41 -20.35 17.39
CA ARG A 342 -11.22 -20.84 16.01
C ARG A 342 -11.71 -19.79 15.02
N GLU A 343 -10.93 -19.56 13.99
CA GLU A 343 -11.31 -18.65 12.91
C GLU A 343 -12.48 -19.23 12.10
N ARG A 344 -13.44 -18.39 11.77
CA ARG A 344 -14.58 -18.72 10.92
C ARG A 344 -15.10 -17.49 10.20
N ASN A 345 -15.76 -17.69 9.08
CA ASN A 345 -16.49 -16.64 8.39
C ASN A 345 -17.84 -16.39 9.08
N THR A 346 -18.32 -15.16 9.02
CA THR A 346 -19.67 -14.79 9.43
C THR A 346 -20.64 -14.88 8.25
N ASP A 347 -21.96 -14.92 8.53
CA ASP A 347 -22.97 -14.94 7.49
C ASP A 347 -22.91 -13.64 6.66
N THR A 348 -23.22 -13.75 5.37
CA THR A 348 -23.34 -12.60 4.49
C THR A 348 -24.77 -12.03 4.50
N ASP A 349 -24.88 -10.74 4.23
CA ASP A 349 -26.16 -10.07 3.92
C ASP A 349 -26.51 -10.10 2.42
N PHE A 350 -25.66 -10.74 1.58
CA PHE A 350 -25.93 -10.91 0.16
C PHE A 350 -27.13 -11.82 -0.07
N SER A 351 -28.20 -11.26 -0.64
CA SER A 351 -29.48 -11.95 -0.74
C SER A 351 -29.73 -12.52 -2.12
N LEU A 352 -30.20 -13.77 -2.14
CA LEU A 352 -30.71 -14.42 -3.35
C LEU A 352 -32.06 -13.85 -3.82
N ILE A 353 -32.84 -13.29 -2.90
CA ILE A 353 -34.23 -12.86 -3.14
C ILE A 353 -34.41 -11.35 -3.08
N ASN A 354 -33.91 -10.74 -2.03
CA ASN A 354 -34.07 -9.30 -1.80
C ASN A 354 -33.43 -8.49 -2.91
N TYR A 355 -34.15 -7.49 -3.42
CA TYR A 355 -33.69 -6.58 -4.48
C TYR A 355 -33.31 -7.27 -5.80
N ARG A 356 -33.56 -8.57 -5.96
CA ARG A 356 -33.10 -9.39 -7.09
C ARG A 356 -31.60 -9.25 -7.35
N GLU A 357 -30.82 -9.13 -6.29
CA GLU A 357 -29.39 -8.79 -6.37
C GLU A 357 -28.61 -9.82 -7.18
N VAL A 358 -28.88 -11.11 -6.97
CA VAL A 358 -28.21 -12.20 -7.71
C VAL A 358 -28.60 -12.19 -9.18
N ASP A 359 -29.91 -12.12 -9.51
CA ASP A 359 -30.39 -12.16 -10.90
C ASP A 359 -29.83 -10.97 -11.70
N ASN A 360 -29.92 -9.78 -11.14
CA ASN A 360 -29.43 -8.56 -11.79
C ASN A 360 -27.90 -8.64 -12.03
N ARG A 361 -27.19 -9.12 -11.05
CA ARG A 361 -25.73 -9.26 -11.11
C ARG A 361 -25.30 -10.29 -12.16
N LEU A 362 -25.91 -11.48 -12.13
CA LEU A 362 -25.64 -12.53 -13.11
C LEU A 362 -25.99 -12.09 -14.54
N SER A 363 -27.13 -11.42 -14.71
CA SER A 363 -27.53 -10.88 -16.02
C SER A 363 -26.50 -9.92 -16.58
N GLU A 364 -26.05 -8.99 -15.75
CA GLU A 364 -25.09 -7.96 -16.19
C GLU A 364 -23.68 -8.56 -16.43
N TYR A 365 -23.21 -9.46 -15.58
CA TYR A 365 -21.94 -10.15 -15.82
C TYR A 365 -21.96 -11.00 -17.09
N ARG A 366 -23.09 -11.67 -17.39
CA ARG A 366 -23.24 -12.41 -18.65
C ARG A 366 -23.24 -11.48 -19.85
N ARG A 367 -23.92 -10.33 -19.75
CA ARG A 367 -23.93 -9.32 -20.82
C ARG A 367 -22.52 -8.82 -21.12
N ILE A 368 -21.77 -8.36 -20.11
CA ILE A 368 -20.39 -7.88 -20.34
C ILE A 368 -19.46 -9.02 -20.75
N GLY A 369 -19.67 -10.23 -20.27
CA GLY A 369 -18.94 -11.43 -20.73
C GLY A 369 -19.13 -11.67 -22.22
N SER A 370 -20.36 -11.59 -22.73
CA SER A 370 -20.63 -11.72 -24.18
C SER A 370 -19.96 -10.61 -25.00
N VAL A 371 -19.89 -9.38 -24.49
CA VAL A 371 -19.15 -8.29 -25.16
C VAL A 371 -17.66 -8.62 -25.23
N VAL A 372 -17.07 -9.14 -24.16
CA VAL A 372 -15.67 -9.56 -24.10
C VAL A 372 -15.39 -10.70 -25.09
N GLU A 373 -16.26 -11.70 -25.15
CA GLU A 373 -16.17 -12.80 -26.14
C GLU A 373 -16.24 -12.29 -27.57
N ASP A 374 -17.12 -11.34 -27.87
CA ASP A 374 -17.24 -10.70 -29.18
C ASP A 374 -15.97 -9.92 -29.55
N ILE A 375 -15.36 -9.20 -28.60
CA ILE A 375 -14.07 -8.53 -28.81
C ILE A 375 -13.00 -9.57 -29.15
N LEU A 376 -12.88 -10.64 -28.36
CA LEU A 376 -11.91 -11.71 -28.57
C LEU A 376 -12.08 -12.35 -29.96
N TYR A 377 -13.31 -12.60 -30.38
CA TYR A 377 -13.61 -13.17 -31.70
C TYR A 377 -13.19 -12.23 -32.85
N LYS A 378 -13.47 -10.94 -32.70
CA LYS A 378 -13.15 -9.91 -33.73
C LYS A 378 -11.71 -9.45 -33.73
N MET A 379 -10.96 -9.73 -32.66
CA MET A 379 -9.58 -9.31 -32.52
C MET A 379 -8.68 -10.10 -33.49
N PRO A 380 -7.84 -9.43 -34.27
CA PRO A 380 -6.89 -10.11 -35.17
C PRO A 380 -5.95 -11.03 -34.37
N ASP A 381 -5.60 -12.18 -34.98
CA ASP A 381 -4.60 -13.06 -34.40
C ASP A 381 -3.25 -12.36 -34.26
N GLY A 382 -2.57 -12.63 -33.15
CA GLY A 382 -1.28 -12.03 -32.84
C GLY A 382 -1.08 -11.74 -31.36
N LYS A 383 -0.12 -10.86 -31.06
CA LYS A 383 0.23 -10.53 -29.67
C LYS A 383 -0.95 -9.98 -28.86
N HIS A 384 -1.76 -9.11 -29.46
CA HIS A 384 -2.88 -8.49 -28.75
C HIS A 384 -3.91 -9.52 -28.31
N LYS A 385 -4.28 -10.44 -29.21
CA LYS A 385 -5.21 -11.53 -28.89
C LYS A 385 -4.65 -12.51 -27.84
N ALA A 386 -3.35 -12.74 -27.86
CA ALA A 386 -2.69 -13.61 -26.89
C ALA A 386 -2.57 -12.94 -25.50
N CYS A 387 -2.61 -11.61 -25.43
CA CYS A 387 -2.59 -10.85 -24.17
C CYS A 387 -4.00 -10.60 -23.60
N PHE A 388 -5.03 -10.62 -24.46
CA PHE A 388 -6.43 -10.44 -24.08
C PHE A 388 -7.01 -11.67 -23.37
#